data_7edce136d6d33bfa1fda06f2504e3182
#
_entry.id   7edce136d6d33bfa1fda06f2504e3182
#
_cell.length_a   1.000
_cell.length_b   1.000
_cell.length_c   1.000
_cell.angle_alpha   90.00
_cell.angle_beta   90.00
_cell.angle_gamma   90.00
#
_symmetry.space_group_name_H-M   'P 1'
#
loop_
_entity.id
_entity.type
_entity.pdbx_description
1 polymer ?
#
loop_
_entity_poly.entity_id
_entity_poly.type
_entity_poly.pdbx_seq_one_letter_code
_entity_poly.pdbx_strand_id
1 'polypeptide(L)'
;MTTIAFLGTGLLGSGFVEAACQRGDTVTVWNRTVDKARALESFGAIVAATPADAVRGATRVHLVLKDDAVVEDVISQLRPGLSPDAIIVDHTTTQPALTAERATRLNAEGVHYLHCPVFIGPAAARQSQGIIIASGPTALYESVKDALGR
;
A
#
# COMPACT_ATOMS: atom_id res chain seq x y z
N MET A 1 3.12 -16.17 -7.84
CA MET A 1 2.80 -15.68 -6.47
C MET A 1 3.57 -14.38 -6.26
N THR A 2 2.87 -13.32 -5.94
CA THR A 2 3.47 -11.99 -5.74
C THR A 2 3.54 -11.70 -4.25
N THR A 3 4.67 -11.17 -3.78
CA THR A 3 4.83 -10.71 -2.39
C THR A 3 4.50 -9.23 -2.34
N ILE A 4 3.50 -8.88 -1.55
CA ILE A 4 3.02 -7.50 -1.39
C ILE A 4 2.88 -7.14 0.10
N ALA A 5 3.00 -5.86 0.40
CA ALA A 5 2.82 -5.35 1.75
C ALA A 5 1.64 -4.37 1.80
N PHE A 6 0.88 -4.41 2.88
CA PHE A 6 -0.13 -3.39 3.21
C PHE A 6 0.18 -2.74 4.55
N LEU A 7 0.33 -1.44 4.56
CA LEU A 7 0.50 -0.64 5.76
C LEU A 7 -0.77 0.20 5.95
N GLY A 8 -1.47 -0.07 7.04
CA GLY A 8 -2.81 0.43 7.31
C GLY A 8 -3.88 -0.63 7.06
N THR A 9 -4.43 -1.18 8.14
CA THR A 9 -5.43 -2.25 8.12
C THR A 9 -6.73 -1.79 8.79
N GLY A 10 -7.15 -0.56 8.48
CA GLY A 10 -8.49 -0.07 8.80
C GLY A 10 -9.55 -0.78 7.95
N LEU A 11 -10.76 -0.27 7.91
CA LEU A 11 -11.87 -0.90 7.18
C LEU A 11 -11.54 -1.13 5.69
N LEU A 12 -11.01 -0.12 5.00
CA LEU A 12 -10.67 -0.21 3.59
C LEU A 12 -9.43 -1.09 3.36
N GLY A 13 -8.35 -0.84 4.11
CA GLY A 13 -7.11 -1.62 4.00
C GLY A 13 -7.33 -3.10 4.26
N SER A 14 -8.14 -3.45 5.27
CA SER A 14 -8.53 -4.84 5.54
C SER A 14 -9.24 -5.48 4.35
N GLY A 15 -10.15 -4.76 3.68
CA GLY A 15 -10.83 -5.25 2.49
C GLY A 15 -9.87 -5.58 1.34
N PHE A 16 -8.88 -4.73 1.11
CA PHE A 16 -7.84 -4.99 0.10
C PHE A 16 -6.97 -6.20 0.46
N VAL A 17 -6.60 -6.36 1.72
CA VAL A 17 -5.82 -7.51 2.20
C VAL A 17 -6.59 -8.81 2.02
N GLU A 18 -7.86 -8.85 2.42
CA GLU A 18 -8.72 -10.02 2.22
C GLU A 18 -8.76 -10.42 0.74
N ALA A 19 -9.01 -9.47 -0.16
CA ALA A 19 -9.06 -9.73 -1.60
C ALA A 19 -7.71 -10.25 -2.15
N ALA A 20 -6.60 -9.67 -1.71
CA ALA A 20 -5.27 -10.09 -2.13
C ALA A 20 -4.94 -11.52 -1.66
N CYS A 21 -5.23 -11.84 -0.41
CA CYS A 21 -5.07 -13.22 0.13
C CYS A 21 -5.92 -14.24 -0.63
N GLN A 22 -7.17 -13.88 -0.96
CA GLN A 22 -8.06 -14.75 -1.75
C GLN A 22 -7.54 -15.02 -3.15
N ARG A 23 -6.81 -14.07 -3.76
CA ARG A 23 -6.16 -14.25 -5.06
C ARG A 23 -4.90 -15.11 -5.00
N GLY A 24 -4.42 -15.45 -3.81
CA GLY A 24 -3.20 -16.24 -3.58
C GLY A 24 -1.91 -15.43 -3.52
N ASP A 25 -1.99 -14.12 -3.35
CA ASP A 25 -0.80 -13.30 -3.09
C ASP A 25 -0.23 -13.60 -1.69
N THR A 26 1.09 -13.49 -1.54
CA THR A 26 1.73 -13.49 -0.22
C THR A 26 1.65 -12.08 0.34
N VAL A 27 0.86 -11.89 1.39
CA VAL A 27 0.56 -10.56 1.95
C VAL A 27 1.18 -10.39 3.33
N THR A 28 2.03 -9.39 3.48
CA THR A 28 2.51 -8.94 4.79
C THR A 28 1.78 -7.66 5.17
N VAL A 29 1.35 -7.56 6.43
CA VAL A 29 0.58 -6.42 6.92
C VAL A 29 1.23 -5.78 8.13
N TRP A 30 1.10 -4.48 8.22
CA TRP A 30 1.42 -3.71 9.41
C TRP A 30 0.33 -2.69 9.70
N ASN A 31 0.02 -2.48 10.97
CA ASN A 31 -0.87 -1.42 11.42
C ASN A 31 -0.39 -0.89 12.77
N ARG A 32 -0.55 0.42 13.01
CA ARG A 32 -0.20 1.04 14.30
C ARG A 32 -0.88 0.31 15.47
N THR A 33 -2.16 -0.02 15.33
CA THR A 33 -2.88 -0.88 16.27
C THR A 33 -2.75 -2.33 15.82
N VAL A 34 -1.89 -3.08 16.48
CA VAL A 34 -1.50 -4.44 16.05
C VAL A 34 -2.69 -5.41 15.97
N ASP A 35 -3.69 -5.27 16.82
CA ASP A 35 -4.85 -6.17 16.83
C ASP A 35 -5.65 -6.10 15.51
N LYS A 36 -5.67 -4.93 14.87
CA LYS A 36 -6.30 -4.77 13.55
C LYS A 36 -5.54 -5.53 12.45
N ALA A 37 -4.22 -5.62 12.54
CA ALA A 37 -3.42 -6.42 11.64
C ALA A 37 -3.60 -7.93 11.91
N ARG A 38 -3.58 -8.33 13.19
CA ARG A 38 -3.77 -9.73 13.60
C ARG A 38 -5.11 -10.32 13.16
N ALA A 39 -6.16 -9.53 13.10
CA ALA A 39 -7.45 -9.98 12.61
C ALA A 39 -7.39 -10.53 11.17
N LEU A 40 -6.35 -10.17 10.40
CA LEU A 40 -6.16 -10.61 9.01
C LEU A 40 -5.35 -11.91 8.88
N GLU A 41 -4.79 -12.42 9.97
CA GLU A 41 -4.09 -13.72 9.96
C GLU A 41 -5.02 -14.87 9.55
N SER A 42 -6.31 -14.77 9.88
CA SER A 42 -7.32 -15.75 9.46
C SER A 42 -7.51 -15.85 7.94
N PHE A 43 -7.11 -14.82 7.19
CA PHE A 43 -7.12 -14.82 5.72
C PHE A 43 -5.77 -15.23 5.12
N GLY A 44 -4.76 -15.49 5.95
CA GLY A 44 -3.42 -15.88 5.52
C GLY A 44 -2.41 -14.73 5.48
N ALA A 45 -2.75 -13.55 5.97
CA ALA A 45 -1.81 -12.43 6.05
C ALA A 45 -0.74 -12.66 7.13
N ILE A 46 0.47 -12.19 6.87
CA ILE A 46 1.60 -12.24 7.80
C ILE A 46 1.71 -10.89 8.51
N VAL A 47 1.65 -10.87 9.84
CA VAL A 47 1.74 -9.64 10.63
C VAL A 47 3.21 -9.30 10.91
N ALA A 48 3.63 -8.10 10.51
CA ALA A 48 4.95 -7.57 10.81
C ALA A 48 4.94 -6.68 12.05
N ALA A 49 6.05 -6.67 12.78
CA ALA A 49 6.21 -5.87 13.99
C ALA A 49 6.48 -4.39 13.68
N THR A 50 7.15 -4.10 12.56
CA THR A 50 7.53 -2.75 12.14
C THR A 50 7.19 -2.50 10.68
N PRO A 51 7.05 -1.22 10.25
CA PRO A 51 6.89 -0.90 8.84
C PRO A 51 8.04 -1.42 7.96
N ALA A 52 9.28 -1.34 8.44
CA ALA A 52 10.44 -1.84 7.71
C ALA A 52 10.38 -3.37 7.50
N ASP A 53 9.94 -4.12 8.50
CA ASP A 53 9.80 -5.57 8.38
C ASP A 53 8.67 -5.94 7.42
N ALA A 54 7.58 -5.17 7.42
CA ALA A 54 6.44 -5.43 6.54
C ALA A 54 6.81 -5.37 5.06
N VAL A 55 7.73 -4.50 4.67
CA VAL A 55 8.06 -4.27 3.26
C VAL A 55 9.22 -5.11 2.74
N ARG A 56 9.89 -5.89 3.60
CA ARG A 56 11.02 -6.73 3.18
C ARG A 56 10.59 -7.75 2.11
N GLY A 57 11.23 -7.69 0.95
CA GLY A 57 10.95 -8.59 -0.17
C GLY A 57 9.62 -8.33 -0.90
N ALA A 58 8.89 -7.31 -0.51
CA ALA A 58 7.68 -6.90 -1.24
C ALA A 58 8.04 -6.20 -2.55
N THR A 59 7.34 -6.56 -3.62
CA THR A 59 7.46 -5.87 -4.92
C THR A 59 6.56 -4.66 -5.01
N ARG A 60 5.44 -4.68 -4.30
CA ARG A 60 4.52 -3.55 -4.14
C ARG A 60 4.21 -3.34 -2.66
N VAL A 61 4.17 -2.08 -2.28
CA VAL A 61 3.85 -1.63 -0.93
C VAL A 61 2.63 -0.71 -1.00
N HIS A 62 1.52 -1.17 -0.47
CA HIS A 62 0.27 -0.43 -0.47
C HIS A 62 0.11 0.33 0.85
N LEU A 63 -0.15 1.63 0.77
CA LEU A 63 -0.47 2.47 1.92
C LEU A 63 -1.96 2.81 1.93
N VAL A 64 -2.62 2.57 3.06
CA VAL A 64 -4.02 2.91 3.29
C VAL A 64 -4.12 3.56 4.67
N LEU A 65 -3.75 4.83 4.74
CA LEU A 65 -3.51 5.56 5.97
C LEU A 65 -4.51 6.71 6.15
N LYS A 66 -4.33 7.49 7.21
CA LYS A 66 -5.29 8.51 7.60
C LYS A 66 -5.13 9.83 6.84
N ASP A 67 -3.89 10.33 6.74
CA ASP A 67 -3.58 11.67 6.23
C ASP A 67 -2.11 11.81 5.80
N ASP A 68 -1.74 12.99 5.30
CA ASP A 68 -0.38 13.29 4.85
C ASP A 68 0.69 13.09 5.92
N ALA A 69 0.43 13.52 7.15
CA ALA A 69 1.39 13.41 8.24
C ALA A 69 1.70 11.93 8.57
N VAL A 70 0.67 11.09 8.59
CA VAL A 70 0.82 9.64 8.82
C VAL A 70 1.55 8.99 7.64
N VAL A 71 1.25 9.38 6.40
CA VAL A 71 1.96 8.87 5.21
C VAL A 71 3.46 9.18 5.29
N GLU A 72 3.84 10.42 5.60
CA GLU A 72 5.25 10.81 5.74
C GLU A 72 5.96 10.01 6.84
N ASP A 73 5.33 9.86 8.00
CA ASP A 73 5.88 9.11 9.12
C ASP A 73 6.09 7.63 8.76
N VAL A 74 5.09 6.98 8.18
CA VAL A 74 5.15 5.56 7.80
C VAL A 74 6.18 5.34 6.69
N ILE A 75 6.26 6.22 5.68
CA ILE A 75 7.29 6.12 4.63
C ILE A 75 8.68 6.23 5.24
N SER A 76 8.90 7.15 6.16
CA SER A 76 10.18 7.27 6.87
C SER A 76 10.57 5.96 7.58
N GLN A 77 9.61 5.32 8.24
CA GLN A 77 9.85 4.09 8.99
C GLN A 77 10.04 2.85 8.11
N LEU A 78 9.39 2.78 6.94
CA LEU A 78 9.48 1.62 6.06
C LEU A 78 10.75 1.62 5.19
N ARG A 79 11.34 2.78 4.90
CA ARG A 79 12.48 2.93 3.98
C ARG A 79 13.65 1.99 4.25
N PRO A 80 14.06 1.73 5.51
CA PRO A 80 15.18 0.80 5.78
C PRO A 80 14.94 -0.64 5.30
N GLY A 81 13.68 -1.06 5.15
CA GLY A 81 13.32 -2.39 4.67
C GLY A 81 12.92 -2.44 3.18
N LEU A 82 12.79 -1.28 2.54
CA LEU A 82 12.27 -1.18 1.17
C LEU A 82 13.30 -1.67 0.15
N SER A 83 12.88 -2.58 -0.72
CA SER A 83 13.71 -3.02 -1.85
C SER A 83 13.82 -1.90 -2.89
N PRO A 84 14.99 -1.75 -3.57
CA PRO A 84 15.20 -0.67 -4.54
C PRO A 84 14.16 -0.62 -5.68
N ASP A 85 13.69 -1.78 -6.11
CA ASP A 85 12.71 -1.91 -7.21
C ASP A 85 11.25 -1.97 -6.72
N ALA A 86 11.01 -1.90 -5.41
CA ALA A 86 9.67 -1.91 -4.88
C ALA A 86 8.93 -0.61 -5.20
N ILE A 87 7.64 -0.71 -5.49
CA ILE A 87 6.80 0.43 -5.81
C ILE A 87 5.85 0.69 -4.64
N ILE A 88 5.88 1.91 -4.11
CA ILE A 88 4.89 2.38 -3.14
C ILE A 88 3.65 2.84 -3.91
N VAL A 89 2.52 2.22 -3.59
CA VAL A 89 1.20 2.54 -4.13
C VAL A 89 0.38 3.13 -2.98
N ASP A 90 0.25 4.44 -2.97
CA ASP A 90 -0.42 5.17 -1.88
C ASP A 90 -1.89 5.44 -2.22
N HIS A 91 -2.78 4.76 -1.53
CA HIS A 91 -4.23 4.90 -1.67
C HIS A 91 -4.83 5.94 -0.72
N THR A 92 -4.01 6.56 0.11
CA THR A 92 -4.46 7.51 1.13
C THR A 92 -5.03 8.77 0.47
N THR A 93 -6.16 9.25 0.95
CA THR A 93 -6.70 10.56 0.57
C THR A 93 -5.86 11.65 1.22
N THR A 94 -5.16 12.43 0.42
CA THR A 94 -4.18 13.43 0.84
C THR A 94 -4.39 14.76 0.12
N GLN A 95 -3.74 15.83 0.62
CA GLN A 95 -3.80 17.14 -0.01
C GLN A 95 -3.00 17.14 -1.33
N PRO A 96 -3.55 17.67 -2.44
CA PRO A 96 -2.88 17.63 -3.74
C PRO A 96 -1.48 18.25 -3.76
N ALA A 97 -1.30 19.39 -3.12
CA ALA A 97 0.00 20.07 -3.07
C ALA A 97 1.06 19.27 -2.31
N LEU A 98 0.71 18.73 -1.14
CA LEU A 98 1.61 17.91 -0.33
C LEU A 98 1.94 16.58 -1.02
N THR A 99 0.97 16.01 -1.71
CA THR A 99 1.15 14.77 -2.49
C THR A 99 2.11 14.99 -3.66
N ALA A 100 1.94 16.09 -4.41
CA ALA A 100 2.82 16.41 -5.52
C ALA A 100 4.28 16.65 -5.07
N GLU A 101 4.47 17.37 -3.95
CA GLU A 101 5.78 17.59 -3.35
C GLU A 101 6.42 16.27 -2.92
N ARG A 102 5.67 15.41 -2.22
CA ARG A 102 6.12 14.07 -1.80
C ARG A 102 6.52 13.23 -2.99
N ALA A 103 5.69 13.16 -4.02
CA ALA A 103 5.97 12.38 -5.22
C ALA A 103 7.26 12.85 -5.90
N THR A 104 7.43 14.15 -6.08
CA THR A 104 8.65 14.73 -6.66
C THR A 104 9.88 14.38 -5.84
N ARG A 105 9.83 14.58 -4.53
CA ARG A 105 10.95 14.31 -3.62
C ARG A 105 11.33 12.83 -3.60
N LEU A 106 10.36 11.93 -3.41
CA LEU A 106 10.62 10.49 -3.33
C LEU A 106 11.17 9.93 -4.64
N ASN A 107 10.58 10.28 -5.78
CA ASN A 107 11.08 9.82 -7.07
C ASN A 107 12.48 10.37 -7.39
N ALA A 108 12.81 11.61 -6.98
CA ALA A 108 14.16 12.15 -7.09
C ALA A 108 15.17 11.42 -6.19
N GLU A 109 14.74 10.89 -5.07
CA GLU A 109 15.57 10.09 -4.16
C GLU A 109 15.66 8.60 -4.57
N GLY A 110 15.09 8.22 -5.71
CA GLY A 110 15.08 6.85 -6.21
C GLY A 110 14.03 5.93 -5.55
N VAL A 111 13.10 6.48 -4.79
CA VAL A 111 11.96 5.74 -4.23
C VAL A 111 10.80 5.80 -5.21
N HIS A 112 10.39 4.66 -5.74
CA HIS A 112 9.28 4.58 -6.69
C HIS A 112 7.96 4.79 -5.98
N TYR A 113 7.29 5.90 -6.26
CA TYR A 113 6.05 6.29 -5.59
C TYR A 113 4.97 6.67 -6.61
N LEU A 114 3.78 6.06 -6.43
CA LEU A 114 2.55 6.39 -7.14
C LEU A 114 1.47 6.79 -6.13
N HIS A 115 0.74 7.86 -6.41
CA HIS A 115 -0.47 8.20 -5.68
C HIS A 115 -1.68 7.64 -6.39
N CYS A 116 -2.41 6.76 -5.72
CA CYS A 116 -3.52 6.00 -6.28
C CYS A 116 -4.76 6.07 -5.37
N PRO A 117 -5.35 7.27 -5.18
CA PRO A 117 -6.55 7.41 -4.39
C PRO A 117 -7.70 6.58 -4.98
N VAL A 118 -8.62 6.17 -4.12
CA VAL A 118 -9.67 5.22 -4.48
C VAL A 118 -11.06 5.77 -4.18
N PHE A 119 -12.02 5.38 -5.02
CA PHE A 119 -13.45 5.52 -4.79
C PHE A 119 -14.03 4.12 -4.57
N ILE A 120 -13.76 3.56 -3.40
CA ILE A 120 -14.05 2.17 -3.06
C ILE A 120 -14.53 2.12 -1.61
N GLY A 121 -15.72 1.54 -1.38
CA GLY A 121 -16.15 1.20 -0.02
C GLY A 121 -15.54 -0.12 0.46
N PRO A 122 -15.52 -0.40 1.79
CA PRO A 122 -14.92 -1.63 2.33
C PRO A 122 -15.50 -2.92 1.76
N ALA A 123 -16.82 -2.99 1.54
CA ALA A 123 -17.46 -4.15 0.96
C ALA A 123 -17.04 -4.39 -0.50
N ALA A 124 -16.96 -3.34 -1.30
CA ALA A 124 -16.50 -3.41 -2.68
C ALA A 124 -15.01 -3.79 -2.78
N ALA A 125 -14.20 -3.31 -1.84
CA ALA A 125 -12.78 -3.67 -1.75
C ALA A 125 -12.57 -5.19 -1.60
N ARG A 126 -13.39 -5.85 -0.77
CA ARG A 126 -13.34 -7.31 -0.59
C ARG A 126 -13.68 -8.08 -1.86
N GLN A 127 -14.41 -7.46 -2.77
CA GLN A 127 -14.82 -8.03 -4.05
C GLN A 127 -13.92 -7.58 -5.21
N SER A 128 -12.85 -6.88 -4.94
CA SER A 128 -11.97 -6.26 -5.96
C SER A 128 -12.75 -5.36 -6.94
N GLN A 129 -13.69 -4.58 -6.41
CA GLN A 129 -14.53 -3.67 -7.20
C GLN A 129 -14.32 -2.22 -6.76
N GLY A 130 -14.30 -1.31 -7.72
CA GLY A 130 -14.20 0.12 -7.45
C GLY A 130 -13.36 0.85 -8.49
N ILE A 131 -13.02 2.10 -8.17
CA ILE A 131 -12.24 2.97 -9.06
C ILE A 131 -10.96 3.40 -8.33
N ILE A 132 -9.84 3.21 -8.99
CA ILE A 132 -8.52 3.71 -8.58
C ILE A 132 -8.10 4.78 -9.58
N ILE A 133 -7.72 5.95 -9.09
CA ILE A 133 -7.12 7.00 -9.90
C ILE A 133 -5.62 6.99 -9.66
N ALA A 134 -4.84 6.66 -10.68
CA ALA A 134 -3.37 6.61 -10.56
C ALA A 134 -2.71 7.89 -11.08
N SER A 135 -1.77 8.42 -10.33
CA SER A 135 -0.92 9.54 -10.74
C SER A 135 0.54 9.30 -10.36
N GLY A 136 1.45 9.72 -11.23
CA GLY A 136 2.89 9.57 -11.07
C GLY A 136 3.59 9.29 -12.39
N PRO A 137 4.86 8.84 -12.35
CA PRO A 137 5.59 8.47 -13.56
C PRO A 137 4.89 7.37 -14.37
N THR A 138 4.69 7.60 -15.66
CA THR A 138 3.97 6.67 -16.55
C THR A 138 4.58 5.28 -16.54
N ALA A 139 5.90 5.16 -16.53
CA ALA A 139 6.59 3.86 -16.50
C ALA A 139 6.25 3.05 -15.23
N LEU A 140 6.12 3.70 -14.08
CA LEU A 140 5.71 3.03 -12.84
C LEU A 140 4.25 2.56 -12.93
N TYR A 141 3.36 3.41 -13.44
CA TYR A 141 1.96 3.04 -13.64
C TYR A 141 1.83 1.83 -14.58
N GLU A 142 2.51 1.85 -15.72
CA GLU A 142 2.49 0.74 -16.68
C GLU A 142 2.94 -0.59 -16.06
N SER A 143 3.89 -0.55 -15.12
CA SER A 143 4.39 -1.77 -14.45
C SER A 143 3.41 -2.37 -13.43
N VAL A 144 2.43 -1.60 -12.93
CA VAL A 144 1.48 -2.05 -11.88
C VAL A 144 0.03 -2.07 -12.32
N LYS A 145 -0.33 -1.48 -13.46
CA LYS A 145 -1.74 -1.31 -13.88
C LYS A 145 -2.53 -2.63 -13.90
N ASP A 146 -1.93 -3.70 -14.41
CA ASP A 146 -2.61 -5.00 -14.49
C ASP A 146 -2.83 -5.61 -13.10
N ALA A 147 -1.94 -5.35 -12.17
CA ALA A 147 -2.07 -5.79 -10.79
C ALA A 147 -3.11 -4.97 -10.00
N LEU A 148 -3.25 -3.68 -10.31
CA LEU A 148 -4.25 -2.80 -9.69
C LEU A 148 -5.64 -3.03 -10.24
N GLY A 149 -5.76 -3.57 -11.45
CA GLY A 149 -7.04 -3.87 -12.12
C GLY A 149 -7.67 -5.22 -11.77
N ARG A 150 -7.09 -5.94 -10.80
CA ARG A 150 -7.57 -7.27 -10.39
C ARG A 150 -8.53 -7.23 -9.24
#